data_e31290d2f62713c79a46acfe1ff614e1
#
_entry.id   e31290d2f62713c79a46acfe1ff614e1
#
_cell.length_a   1.000
_cell.length_b   1.000
_cell.length_c   1.000
_cell.angle_alpha   90.00
_cell.angle_beta   90.00
_cell.angle_gamma   90.00
#
_symmetry.space_group_name_H-M   'P 1'
#
loop_
_entity.id
_entity.type
_entity.pdbx_description
1 polymer ?
#
loop_
_entity_poly.entity_id
_entity_poly.type
_entity_poly.pdbx_seq_one_letter_code
_entity_poly.pdbx_strand_id
1 'polypeptide(L)'
;MACGMSHIILRLLYGFSLLTLATFASATCLINAENSAPTSMVVALKEGEQRISLSCNVSSPHVLYFPRNYLSYNQLYDSEMRKVPKLTGAFESYAIDRTHKLLFLDIRSQVERPITLNIVALQDFQKLASIHTFTLSLFIGFCLALTLYVGMLGTSMRNYGFYSYSFYVLSAAIFFLLQEGLLNIAFPHVTFFSNFKLHLMFAGITVFAAVKFLDHLLDFKALLKVWQRKFILGMACSALALSFVQIILSTSDAMKVNSMLSVITLITMTCTLSSCIYAAYRKVHCSNLVLMGIAIMVFSMLFRLVFSDVSAFMYRYGLIVGITVEAFIFAIATSRKVKKLDDDRLSAFKRASTDSLCKVLNRSGWEGIAQSLLANFNKEGGYLTLLFIDVDNFKEINDRYGHHCGDKVLQVIAKILLSRCRDQDAVGRLGGDEFVVLSHCYSEGQSERLAARIDASLVERDIRTDNVVISVTASVGAYITNERCKDLATLLNKADIQMYSVKERHKTAQFASP
;
A
#
# COMPACT_ATOMS: atom_id res chain seq x y z
N MET A 1 24.07 21.45 -30.49
CA MET A 1 23.14 21.04 -29.43
C MET A 1 22.35 22.17 -28.76
N ALA A 2 22.71 23.43 -28.92
CA ALA A 2 22.05 24.59 -28.31
C ALA A 2 20.79 25.11 -29.06
N CYS A 3 20.58 24.73 -30.31
CA CYS A 3 19.43 25.24 -31.11
C CYS A 3 18.12 24.45 -30.92
N GLY A 4 18.17 23.21 -30.41
CA GLY A 4 16.97 22.38 -30.18
C GLY A 4 16.26 22.67 -28.86
N MET A 5 16.96 23.16 -27.86
CA MET A 5 16.44 23.43 -26.53
C MET A 5 15.58 24.71 -26.45
N SER A 6 15.90 25.69 -27.29
CA SER A 6 15.14 26.95 -27.42
C SER A 6 13.73 26.74 -28.00
N HIS A 7 13.58 25.79 -28.93
CA HIS A 7 12.27 25.45 -29.52
C HIS A 7 11.37 24.68 -28.58
N ILE A 8 11.91 23.88 -27.68
CA ILE A 8 11.13 23.12 -26.66
C ILE A 8 10.63 24.06 -25.55
N ILE A 9 11.47 24.97 -25.07
CA ILE A 9 11.10 25.98 -24.07
C ILE A 9 10.09 26.99 -24.68
N LEU A 10 10.25 27.36 -25.95
CA LEU A 10 9.28 28.21 -26.65
C LEU A 10 7.92 27.50 -26.82
N ARG A 11 7.88 26.19 -27.12
CA ARG A 11 6.61 25.43 -27.19
C ARG A 11 5.95 25.23 -25.84
N LEU A 12 6.70 25.10 -24.74
CA LEU A 12 6.18 25.08 -23.37
C LEU A 12 5.61 26.44 -22.95
N LEU A 13 6.20 27.56 -23.41
CA LEU A 13 5.70 28.91 -23.20
C LEU A 13 4.57 29.29 -24.17
N TYR A 14 4.60 28.82 -25.42
CA TYR A 14 3.53 29.02 -26.41
C TYR A 14 2.29 28.17 -26.15
N GLY A 15 2.40 27.03 -25.51
CA GLY A 15 1.23 26.25 -25.05
C GLY A 15 0.39 26.99 -24.00
N PHE A 16 0.97 28.01 -23.36
CA PHE A 16 0.27 28.88 -22.38
C PHE A 16 -0.25 30.19 -22.97
N SER A 17 0.23 30.64 -24.16
CA SER A 17 -0.10 31.96 -24.72
C SER A 17 -0.94 31.95 -26.00
N LEU A 18 -1.35 30.80 -26.54
CA LEU A 18 -2.21 30.70 -27.73
C LEU A 18 -3.72 30.81 -27.40
N LEU A 19 -4.05 31.50 -26.32
CA LEU A 19 -5.44 31.69 -25.87
C LEU A 19 -6.06 33.04 -26.25
N THR A 20 -5.38 33.85 -27.05
CA THR A 20 -5.93 35.15 -27.44
C THR A 20 -5.66 35.47 -28.91
N LEU A 21 -6.39 34.86 -29.81
CA LEU A 21 -6.75 35.40 -31.14
C LEU A 21 -7.67 34.40 -31.87
N ALA A 22 -8.92 34.27 -31.39
CA ALA A 22 -9.98 33.63 -32.14
C ALA A 22 -10.88 34.74 -32.68
N THR A 23 -10.60 35.17 -33.87
CA THR A 23 -11.57 35.95 -34.70
C THR A 23 -12.80 35.13 -35.02
N PHE A 24 -13.93 35.75 -34.88
CA PHE A 24 -15.25 35.25 -35.20
C PHE A 24 -15.31 34.63 -36.60
N ALA A 25 -15.43 33.32 -36.69
CA ALA A 25 -15.86 32.64 -37.88
C ALA A 25 -17.17 31.90 -37.58
N SER A 26 -18.27 32.26 -38.23
CA SER A 26 -19.37 31.34 -38.41
C SER A 26 -18.78 30.14 -39.16
N ALA A 27 -18.54 29.04 -38.45
CA ALA A 27 -17.87 27.90 -39.03
C ALA A 27 -18.86 27.14 -39.92
N THR A 28 -18.88 27.48 -41.19
CA THR A 28 -19.38 26.59 -42.24
C THR A 28 -18.29 25.56 -42.48
N CYS A 29 -18.48 24.37 -41.99
CA CYS A 29 -17.52 23.29 -42.15
C CYS A 29 -17.89 22.43 -43.33
N LEU A 30 -17.09 22.48 -44.38
CA LEU A 30 -17.12 21.50 -45.47
C LEU A 30 -16.33 20.25 -45.04
N ILE A 31 -17.07 19.19 -44.73
CA ILE A 31 -16.45 17.87 -44.47
C ILE A 31 -16.70 17.01 -45.70
N ASN A 32 -15.72 16.92 -46.60
CA ASN A 32 -15.71 15.95 -47.68
C ASN A 32 -15.06 14.65 -47.22
N ALA A 33 -15.87 13.68 -46.83
CA ALA A 33 -15.40 12.32 -46.52
C ALA A 33 -15.58 11.42 -47.75
N GLU A 34 -15.05 11.81 -48.91
CA GLU A 34 -15.00 10.93 -50.10
C GLU A 34 -13.90 9.87 -50.02
N ASN A 35 -12.88 10.08 -49.21
CA ASN A 35 -11.83 9.12 -48.94
C ASN A 35 -11.92 8.65 -47.48
N SER A 36 -11.73 7.37 -47.23
CA SER A 36 -11.79 6.66 -45.94
C SER A 36 -10.86 7.17 -44.83
N ALA A 37 -10.34 8.38 -44.92
CA ALA A 37 -9.49 8.99 -43.91
C ALA A 37 -10.37 9.66 -42.83
N PRO A 38 -10.04 9.48 -41.51
CA PRO A 38 -10.76 10.15 -40.45
C PRO A 38 -10.58 11.66 -40.57
N THR A 39 -11.69 12.39 -40.61
CA THR A 39 -11.70 13.85 -40.68
C THR A 39 -11.90 14.41 -39.28
N SER A 40 -10.94 15.20 -38.79
CA SER A 40 -11.07 15.92 -37.52
C SER A 40 -11.07 17.42 -37.72
N MET A 41 -11.93 18.11 -36.99
CA MET A 41 -12.09 19.54 -37.05
C MET A 41 -12.12 20.14 -35.64
N VAL A 42 -11.39 21.21 -35.46
CA VAL A 42 -11.37 21.97 -34.20
C VAL A 42 -12.31 23.16 -34.31
N VAL A 43 -13.29 23.21 -33.42
CA VAL A 43 -14.26 24.31 -33.34
C VAL A 43 -14.06 25.03 -32.00
N ALA A 44 -13.88 26.36 -32.05
CA ALA A 44 -13.82 27.19 -30.86
C ALA A 44 -15.25 27.37 -30.32
N LEU A 45 -15.49 26.88 -29.10
CA LEU A 45 -16.75 27.10 -28.41
C LEU A 45 -16.64 28.33 -27.51
N LYS A 46 -17.72 29.15 -27.51
CA LYS A 46 -17.97 30.19 -26.52
C LYS A 46 -18.80 29.65 -25.37
N GLU A 47 -18.79 30.31 -24.23
CA GLU A 47 -19.73 30.01 -23.16
C GLU A 47 -21.16 30.31 -23.61
N GLY A 48 -22.08 29.39 -23.36
CA GLY A 48 -23.49 29.49 -23.75
C GLY A 48 -23.90 28.55 -24.88
N GLU A 49 -25.03 28.85 -25.47
CA GLU A 49 -25.60 28.06 -26.56
C GLU A 49 -25.06 28.50 -27.91
N GLN A 50 -24.67 27.54 -28.73
CA GLN A 50 -24.15 27.75 -30.07
C GLN A 50 -24.71 26.69 -31.03
N ARG A 51 -24.98 27.09 -32.25
CA ARG A 51 -25.34 26.19 -33.35
C ARG A 51 -24.19 26.13 -34.35
N ILE A 52 -23.69 24.94 -34.60
CA ILE A 52 -22.63 24.66 -35.57
C ILE A 52 -23.28 23.99 -36.77
N SER A 53 -23.16 24.58 -37.96
CA SER A 53 -23.62 23.98 -39.21
C SER A 53 -22.49 23.09 -39.78
N LEU A 54 -22.82 21.86 -40.13
CA LEU A 54 -21.91 20.86 -40.69
C LEU A 54 -22.47 20.43 -42.05
N SER A 55 -21.68 20.64 -43.11
CA SER A 55 -21.99 20.07 -44.43
C SER A 55 -21.24 18.75 -44.57
N CYS A 56 -21.98 17.65 -44.69
CA CYS A 56 -21.41 16.31 -44.74
C CYS A 56 -21.71 15.66 -46.09
N ASN A 57 -20.68 15.14 -46.76
CA ASN A 57 -20.85 14.28 -47.94
C ASN A 57 -20.22 12.93 -47.61
N VAL A 58 -21.05 11.97 -47.18
CA VAL A 58 -20.59 10.63 -46.77
C VAL A 58 -21.17 9.59 -47.73
N SER A 59 -20.31 8.69 -48.20
CA SER A 59 -20.66 7.59 -49.11
C SER A 59 -21.13 6.33 -48.42
N SER A 60 -20.86 6.19 -47.11
CA SER A 60 -21.19 5.04 -46.25
C SER A 60 -21.59 5.52 -44.85
N PRO A 61 -22.15 4.66 -43.98
CA PRO A 61 -22.43 5.03 -42.59
C PRO A 61 -21.20 5.50 -41.85
N HIS A 62 -21.24 6.71 -41.28
CA HIS A 62 -20.21 7.34 -40.50
C HIS A 62 -20.74 7.72 -39.13
N VAL A 63 -19.83 8.03 -38.21
CA VAL A 63 -20.16 8.52 -36.88
C VAL A 63 -19.44 9.83 -36.63
N LEU A 64 -20.21 10.86 -36.26
CA LEU A 64 -19.71 12.09 -35.68
C LEU A 64 -19.52 11.84 -34.17
N TYR A 65 -18.32 12.01 -33.63
CA TYR A 65 -18.10 11.89 -32.22
C TYR A 65 -17.15 12.96 -31.68
N PHE A 66 -17.34 13.31 -30.40
CA PHE A 66 -16.53 14.29 -29.69
C PHE A 66 -16.52 14.00 -28.18
N PRO A 67 -15.56 14.57 -27.41
CA PRO A 67 -15.50 14.37 -25.96
C PRO A 67 -16.65 15.09 -25.27
N ARG A 68 -17.17 14.50 -24.20
CA ARG A 68 -18.28 15.05 -23.39
C ARG A 68 -17.91 16.28 -22.56
N ASN A 69 -16.64 16.51 -22.33
CA ASN A 69 -16.15 17.46 -21.35
C ASN A 69 -16.71 18.86 -21.53
N TYR A 70 -17.23 19.44 -20.45
CA TYR A 70 -17.73 20.80 -20.34
C TYR A 70 -19.04 21.11 -21.13
N LEU A 71 -19.69 20.11 -21.69
CA LEU A 71 -20.97 20.28 -22.38
C LEU A 71 -22.13 19.99 -21.45
N SER A 72 -23.02 20.94 -21.26
CA SER A 72 -24.28 20.76 -20.51
C SER A 72 -25.40 20.22 -21.37
N TYR A 73 -25.37 20.49 -22.68
CA TYR A 73 -26.32 20.01 -23.66
C TYR A 73 -25.64 19.87 -25.01
N ASN A 74 -26.02 18.86 -25.75
CA ASN A 74 -25.71 18.73 -27.18
C ASN A 74 -26.77 17.88 -27.87
N GLN A 75 -27.14 18.28 -29.06
CA GLN A 75 -28.10 17.57 -29.92
C GLN A 75 -27.79 17.86 -31.39
N LEU A 76 -27.75 16.81 -32.19
CA LEU A 76 -27.60 16.91 -33.63
C LEU A 76 -28.99 16.88 -34.30
N TYR A 77 -29.21 17.76 -35.26
CA TYR A 77 -30.42 17.86 -36.08
C TYR A 77 -30.07 17.71 -37.55
N ASP A 78 -30.98 17.13 -38.31
CA ASP A 78 -30.91 17.07 -39.78
C ASP A 78 -31.38 18.39 -40.44
N SER A 79 -31.39 18.44 -41.79
CA SER A 79 -31.85 19.58 -42.57
C SER A 79 -33.33 19.92 -42.36
N GLU A 80 -34.12 18.97 -41.87
CA GLU A 80 -35.55 19.14 -41.55
C GLU A 80 -35.78 19.40 -40.07
N MET A 81 -34.70 19.69 -39.30
CA MET A 81 -34.71 19.92 -37.85
C MET A 81 -35.23 18.72 -37.04
N ARG A 82 -35.14 17.50 -37.57
CA ARG A 82 -35.43 16.28 -36.83
C ARG A 82 -34.17 15.87 -36.03
N LYS A 83 -34.39 15.36 -34.83
CA LYS A 83 -33.29 14.92 -33.95
C LYS A 83 -32.63 13.67 -34.51
N VAL A 84 -31.32 13.74 -34.71
CA VAL A 84 -30.50 12.55 -34.99
C VAL A 84 -30.26 11.81 -33.68
N PRO A 85 -30.54 10.48 -33.62
CA PRO A 85 -30.40 9.72 -32.39
C PRO A 85 -28.92 9.63 -31.96
N LYS A 86 -28.69 9.78 -30.66
CA LYS A 86 -27.38 9.56 -30.06
C LYS A 86 -27.06 8.07 -30.01
N LEU A 87 -25.81 7.74 -30.23
CA LEU A 87 -25.28 6.42 -29.93
C LEU A 87 -24.86 6.36 -28.43
N THR A 88 -25.19 5.26 -27.77
CA THR A 88 -24.76 5.04 -26.39
C THR A 88 -23.29 4.70 -26.34
N GLY A 89 -22.51 5.39 -25.48
CA GLY A 89 -21.08 5.16 -25.38
C GLY A 89 -20.37 6.15 -24.45
N ALA A 90 -19.06 6.02 -24.36
CA ALA A 90 -18.20 6.93 -23.60
C ALA A 90 -18.09 8.32 -24.24
N PHE A 91 -18.33 8.41 -25.54
CA PHE A 91 -18.30 9.65 -26.32
C PHE A 91 -19.69 10.19 -26.56
N GLU A 92 -19.83 11.49 -26.83
CA GLU A 92 -20.98 12.03 -27.51
C GLU A 92 -20.88 11.64 -28.98
N SER A 93 -21.82 10.87 -29.49
CA SER A 93 -21.72 10.31 -30.82
C SER A 93 -23.07 10.20 -31.50
N TYR A 94 -23.08 10.44 -32.82
CA TYR A 94 -24.25 10.47 -33.66
C TYR A 94 -23.98 9.71 -34.96
N ALA A 95 -24.91 8.86 -35.37
CA ALA A 95 -24.81 8.17 -36.65
C ALA A 95 -25.17 9.12 -37.80
N ILE A 96 -24.34 9.15 -38.84
CA ILE A 96 -24.52 9.96 -40.06
C ILE A 96 -24.54 9.01 -41.25
N ASP A 97 -25.51 9.18 -42.12
CA ASP A 97 -25.66 8.44 -43.38
C ASP A 97 -25.72 9.37 -44.59
N ARG A 98 -25.90 8.81 -45.79
CA ARG A 98 -25.98 9.53 -47.07
C ARG A 98 -27.12 10.56 -47.16
N THR A 99 -28.13 10.46 -46.32
CA THR A 99 -29.31 11.37 -46.32
C THR A 99 -28.97 12.68 -45.62
N HIS A 100 -27.96 12.66 -44.73
CA HIS A 100 -27.58 13.80 -43.90
C HIS A 100 -26.56 14.71 -44.61
N LYS A 101 -27.00 15.50 -45.59
CA LYS A 101 -26.12 16.45 -46.31
C LYS A 101 -25.83 17.72 -45.52
N LEU A 102 -26.80 18.23 -44.78
CA LEU A 102 -26.65 19.40 -43.91
C LEU A 102 -27.13 19.04 -42.50
N LEU A 103 -26.27 19.26 -41.50
CA LEU A 103 -26.52 18.95 -40.10
C LEU A 103 -26.32 20.19 -39.24
N PHE A 104 -27.11 20.31 -38.19
CA PHE A 104 -26.98 21.38 -37.19
C PHE A 104 -26.69 20.76 -35.82
N LEU A 105 -25.53 21.07 -35.26
CA LEU A 105 -25.15 20.61 -33.95
C LEU A 105 -25.37 21.75 -32.96
N ASP A 106 -26.40 21.62 -32.12
CA ASP A 106 -26.66 22.54 -31.02
C ASP A 106 -25.85 22.09 -29.80
N ILE A 107 -25.00 22.97 -29.31
CA ILE A 107 -24.15 22.73 -28.16
C ILE A 107 -24.34 23.86 -27.16
N ARG A 108 -24.47 23.50 -25.88
CA ARG A 108 -24.33 24.44 -24.77
C ARG A 108 -23.05 24.13 -24.01
N SER A 109 -22.06 24.97 -24.23
CA SER A 109 -20.78 24.86 -23.49
C SER A 109 -20.83 25.66 -22.19
N GLN A 110 -20.24 25.09 -21.16
CA GLN A 110 -20.08 25.75 -19.86
C GLN A 110 -18.80 26.61 -19.78
N VAL A 111 -17.92 26.51 -20.76
CA VAL A 111 -16.63 27.20 -20.81
C VAL A 111 -16.19 27.48 -22.24
N GLU A 112 -15.38 28.52 -22.39
CA GLU A 112 -14.76 28.90 -23.66
C GLU A 112 -13.55 28.00 -23.94
N ARG A 113 -13.73 26.98 -24.77
CA ARG A 113 -12.63 26.02 -25.15
C ARG A 113 -12.90 25.43 -26.55
N PRO A 114 -11.83 25.13 -27.29
CA PRO A 114 -11.97 24.41 -28.55
C PRO A 114 -12.42 22.96 -28.30
N ILE A 115 -13.31 22.46 -29.16
CA ILE A 115 -13.72 21.07 -29.21
C ILE A 115 -13.28 20.46 -30.53
N THR A 116 -12.81 19.21 -30.51
CA THR A 116 -12.47 18.46 -31.72
C THR A 116 -13.65 17.57 -32.10
N LEU A 117 -14.26 17.86 -33.24
CA LEU A 117 -15.26 17.01 -33.84
C LEU A 117 -14.58 16.03 -34.78
N ASN A 118 -14.86 14.74 -34.60
CA ASN A 118 -14.28 13.69 -35.44
C ASN A 118 -15.37 12.95 -36.20
N ILE A 119 -15.13 12.71 -37.49
CA ILE A 119 -15.99 11.89 -38.34
C ILE A 119 -15.17 10.70 -38.81
N VAL A 120 -15.69 9.51 -38.54
CA VAL A 120 -15.03 8.24 -38.90
C VAL A 120 -16.08 7.24 -39.40
N ALA A 121 -15.66 6.25 -40.18
CA ALA A 121 -16.55 5.16 -40.57
C ALA A 121 -17.11 4.42 -39.35
N LEU A 122 -18.34 3.94 -39.42
CA LEU A 122 -19.04 3.27 -38.33
C LEU A 122 -18.22 2.08 -37.78
N GLN A 123 -17.57 1.31 -38.64
CA GLN A 123 -16.73 0.16 -38.24
C GLN A 123 -15.53 0.61 -37.42
N ASP A 124 -14.84 1.68 -37.83
CA ASP A 124 -13.67 2.23 -37.13
C ASP A 124 -14.06 2.83 -35.79
N PHE A 125 -15.23 3.50 -35.74
CA PHE A 125 -15.77 3.99 -34.46
C PHE A 125 -16.09 2.85 -33.49
N GLN A 126 -16.72 1.77 -33.95
CA GLN A 126 -17.03 0.61 -33.11
C GLN A 126 -15.76 -0.04 -32.58
N LYS A 127 -14.72 -0.14 -33.42
CA LYS A 127 -13.39 -0.65 -33.02
C LYS A 127 -12.74 0.25 -31.96
N LEU A 128 -12.77 1.57 -32.20
CA LEU A 128 -12.27 2.57 -31.25
C LEU A 128 -12.99 2.50 -29.89
N ALA A 129 -14.33 2.46 -29.92
CA ALA A 129 -15.16 2.39 -28.72
C ALA A 129 -14.93 1.08 -27.94
N SER A 130 -14.78 -0.04 -28.67
CA SER A 130 -14.47 -1.34 -28.05
C SER A 130 -13.10 -1.34 -27.36
N ILE A 131 -12.06 -0.84 -28.03
CA ILE A 131 -10.71 -0.71 -27.46
C ILE A 131 -10.74 0.20 -26.24
N HIS A 132 -11.46 1.32 -26.32
CA HIS A 132 -11.61 2.25 -25.19
C HIS A 132 -12.24 1.57 -23.97
N THR A 133 -13.40 0.95 -24.17
CA THR A 133 -14.12 0.28 -23.08
C THR A 133 -13.32 -0.87 -22.50
N PHE A 134 -12.67 -1.69 -23.34
CA PHE A 134 -11.83 -2.80 -22.90
C PHE A 134 -10.64 -2.32 -22.06
N THR A 135 -9.89 -1.33 -22.55
CA THR A 135 -8.71 -0.79 -21.84
C THR A 135 -9.08 -0.21 -20.48
N LEU A 136 -10.16 0.56 -20.41
CA LEU A 136 -10.64 1.13 -19.15
C LEU A 136 -11.17 0.08 -18.18
N SER A 137 -11.94 -0.90 -18.68
CA SER A 137 -12.48 -1.97 -17.85
C SER A 137 -11.35 -2.81 -17.23
N LEU A 138 -10.31 -3.09 -18.03
CA LEU A 138 -9.12 -3.81 -17.54
C LEU A 138 -8.39 -3.00 -16.45
N PHE A 139 -8.19 -1.70 -16.68
CA PHE A 139 -7.57 -0.82 -15.70
C PHE A 139 -8.37 -0.74 -14.40
N ILE A 140 -9.68 -0.49 -14.48
CA ILE A 140 -10.55 -0.41 -13.30
C ILE A 140 -10.60 -1.74 -12.55
N GLY A 141 -10.74 -2.86 -13.27
CA GLY A 141 -10.72 -4.21 -12.69
C GLY A 141 -9.41 -4.48 -11.94
N PHE A 142 -8.26 -4.12 -12.53
CA PHE A 142 -6.97 -4.21 -11.87
C PHE A 142 -6.89 -3.35 -10.61
N CYS A 143 -7.30 -2.08 -10.67
CA CYS A 143 -7.28 -1.18 -9.51
C CYS A 143 -8.19 -1.69 -8.38
N LEU A 144 -9.39 -2.20 -8.70
CA LEU A 144 -10.31 -2.76 -7.71
C LEU A 144 -9.73 -4.02 -7.06
N ALA A 145 -9.19 -4.95 -7.85
CA ALA A 145 -8.56 -6.17 -7.34
C ALA A 145 -7.39 -5.83 -6.42
N LEU A 146 -6.54 -4.87 -6.83
CA LEU A 146 -5.38 -4.42 -6.04
C LEU A 146 -5.81 -3.72 -4.75
N THR A 147 -6.83 -2.86 -4.81
CA THR A 147 -7.41 -2.17 -3.64
C THR A 147 -7.94 -3.16 -2.62
N LEU A 148 -8.72 -4.16 -3.06
CA LEU A 148 -9.29 -5.18 -2.19
C LEU A 148 -8.19 -6.06 -1.58
N TYR A 149 -7.27 -6.56 -2.39
CA TYR A 149 -6.16 -7.41 -1.94
C TYR A 149 -5.30 -6.70 -0.89
N VAL A 150 -4.85 -5.47 -1.18
CA VAL A 150 -4.00 -4.71 -0.25
C VAL A 150 -4.79 -4.25 0.98
N GLY A 151 -6.07 -3.92 0.82
CA GLY A 151 -6.97 -3.59 1.94
C GLY A 151 -7.13 -4.77 2.90
N MET A 152 -7.33 -5.98 2.39
CA MET A 152 -7.39 -7.21 3.20
C MET A 152 -6.08 -7.49 3.93
N LEU A 153 -4.93 -7.28 3.28
CA LEU A 153 -3.63 -7.36 3.97
C LEU A 153 -3.54 -6.33 5.11
N GLY A 154 -4.07 -5.13 4.90
CA GLY A 154 -4.13 -4.08 5.93
C GLY A 154 -4.91 -4.50 7.17
N THR A 155 -6.04 -5.19 7.01
CA THR A 155 -6.83 -5.73 8.15
C THR A 155 -6.08 -6.82 8.89
N SER A 156 -5.49 -7.76 8.15
CA SER A 156 -4.74 -8.88 8.73
C SER A 156 -3.51 -8.41 9.52
N MET A 157 -2.78 -7.44 8.99
CA MET A 157 -1.54 -6.95 9.60
C MET A 157 -1.72 -5.70 10.48
N ARG A 158 -2.95 -5.19 10.62
CA ARG A 158 -3.31 -3.97 11.39
C ARG A 158 -2.38 -2.78 11.08
N ASN A 159 -2.07 -2.56 9.79
CA ASN A 159 -1.13 -1.53 9.37
C ASN A 159 -1.80 -0.47 8.49
N TYR A 160 -1.79 0.78 8.97
CA TYR A 160 -2.40 1.93 8.28
C TYR A 160 -1.81 2.25 6.89
N GLY A 161 -0.56 1.85 6.63
CA GLY A 161 0.08 2.06 5.33
C GLY A 161 -0.65 1.37 4.17
N PHE A 162 -1.21 0.19 4.41
CA PHE A 162 -2.01 -0.53 3.40
C PHE A 162 -3.32 0.20 3.08
N TYR A 163 -4.01 0.74 4.09
CA TYR A 163 -5.25 1.49 3.86
C TYR A 163 -4.99 2.79 3.09
N SER A 164 -3.89 3.50 3.39
CA SER A 164 -3.55 4.72 2.65
C SER A 164 -3.21 4.43 1.18
N TYR A 165 -2.55 3.30 0.90
CA TYR A 165 -2.32 2.83 -0.46
C TYR A 165 -3.62 2.47 -1.18
N SER A 166 -4.48 1.65 -0.56
CA SER A 166 -5.78 1.26 -1.12
C SER A 166 -6.64 2.48 -1.43
N PHE A 167 -6.65 3.47 -0.54
CA PHE A 167 -7.38 4.72 -0.75
C PHE A 167 -6.81 5.54 -1.92
N TYR A 168 -5.50 5.58 -2.09
CA TYR A 168 -4.85 6.22 -3.24
C TYR A 168 -5.26 5.56 -4.56
N VAL A 169 -5.11 4.24 -4.68
CA VAL A 169 -5.44 3.50 -5.91
C VAL A 169 -6.93 3.60 -6.23
N LEU A 170 -7.80 3.48 -5.24
CA LEU A 170 -9.25 3.60 -5.43
C LEU A 170 -9.65 5.00 -5.90
N SER A 171 -9.09 6.04 -5.29
CA SER A 171 -9.39 7.42 -5.69
C SER A 171 -8.94 7.74 -7.12
N ALA A 172 -7.76 7.23 -7.52
CA ALA A 172 -7.26 7.34 -8.88
C ALA A 172 -8.14 6.58 -9.89
N ALA A 173 -8.59 5.38 -9.54
CA ALA A 173 -9.50 4.59 -10.36
C ALA A 173 -10.83 5.34 -10.59
N ILE A 174 -11.43 5.90 -9.54
CA ILE A 174 -12.68 6.67 -9.64
C ILE A 174 -12.48 7.95 -10.47
N PHE A 175 -11.34 8.63 -10.31
CA PHE A 175 -11.00 9.78 -11.13
C PHE A 175 -11.03 9.44 -12.63
N PHE A 176 -10.35 8.38 -13.05
CA PHE A 176 -10.35 7.96 -14.46
C PHE A 176 -11.70 7.42 -14.93
N LEU A 177 -12.43 6.71 -14.08
CA LEU A 177 -13.77 6.22 -14.36
C LEU A 177 -14.73 7.36 -14.74
N LEU A 178 -14.62 8.48 -14.02
CA LEU A 178 -15.40 9.69 -14.27
C LEU A 178 -14.87 10.46 -15.48
N GLN A 179 -13.56 10.68 -15.57
CA GLN A 179 -12.93 11.47 -16.63
C GLN A 179 -13.14 10.85 -18.02
N GLU A 180 -13.00 9.54 -18.14
CA GLU A 180 -13.10 8.83 -19.43
C GLU A 180 -14.52 8.39 -19.77
N GLY A 181 -15.51 8.68 -18.91
CA GLY A 181 -16.93 8.50 -19.18
C GLY A 181 -17.43 7.06 -19.16
N LEU A 182 -16.72 6.13 -18.51
CA LEU A 182 -17.16 4.73 -18.44
C LEU A 182 -18.47 4.58 -17.66
N LEU A 183 -18.72 5.40 -16.64
CA LEU A 183 -20.00 5.42 -15.91
C LEU A 183 -21.19 5.82 -16.78
N ASN A 184 -20.95 6.62 -17.82
CA ASN A 184 -22.03 7.01 -18.74
C ASN A 184 -22.47 5.85 -19.65
N ILE A 185 -21.62 4.84 -19.84
CA ILE A 185 -22.01 3.61 -20.55
C ILE A 185 -22.95 2.79 -19.67
N ALA A 186 -22.59 2.64 -18.37
CA ALA A 186 -23.38 1.86 -17.42
C ALA A 186 -24.70 2.57 -17.02
N PHE A 187 -24.66 3.91 -16.93
CA PHE A 187 -25.78 4.73 -16.45
C PHE A 187 -26.06 5.91 -17.42
N PRO A 188 -26.53 5.65 -18.66
CA PRO A 188 -26.64 6.67 -19.71
C PRO A 188 -27.65 7.80 -19.40
N HIS A 189 -28.59 7.56 -18.49
CA HIS A 189 -29.61 8.54 -18.10
C HIS A 189 -29.21 9.43 -16.93
N VAL A 190 -28.07 9.15 -16.27
CA VAL A 190 -27.62 9.87 -15.08
C VAL A 190 -26.63 10.97 -15.48
N THR A 191 -27.14 12.20 -15.65
CA THR A 191 -26.33 13.37 -16.03
C THR A 191 -25.30 13.77 -14.97
N PHE A 192 -25.49 13.36 -13.72
CA PHE A 192 -24.59 13.65 -12.61
C PHE A 192 -23.13 13.21 -12.89
N PHE A 193 -22.94 12.03 -13.50
CA PHE A 193 -21.61 11.51 -13.81
C PHE A 193 -20.89 12.27 -14.94
N SER A 194 -21.62 13.03 -15.74
CA SER A 194 -21.05 13.87 -16.80
C SER A 194 -20.56 15.23 -16.28
N ASN A 195 -20.76 15.54 -15.00
CA ASN A 195 -20.35 16.81 -14.42
C ASN A 195 -18.82 16.84 -14.23
N PHE A 196 -18.14 17.78 -14.93
CA PHE A 196 -16.69 17.93 -14.84
C PHE A 196 -16.17 18.24 -13.44
N LYS A 197 -16.98 18.87 -12.57
CA LYS A 197 -16.60 19.18 -11.19
C LYS A 197 -16.39 17.92 -10.36
N LEU A 198 -17.09 16.84 -10.70
CA LEU A 198 -16.99 15.58 -9.99
C LEU A 198 -15.62 14.89 -10.19
N HIS A 199 -15.12 14.81 -11.44
CA HIS A 199 -13.79 14.24 -11.64
C HIS A 199 -12.67 15.12 -11.08
N LEU A 200 -12.82 16.45 -11.10
CA LEU A 200 -11.87 17.37 -10.48
C LEU A 200 -11.84 17.23 -8.94
N MET A 201 -12.98 16.91 -8.32
CA MET A 201 -13.01 16.57 -6.89
C MET A 201 -12.14 15.35 -6.61
N PHE A 202 -12.29 14.28 -7.40
CA PHE A 202 -11.48 13.08 -7.24
C PHE A 202 -9.99 13.30 -7.58
N ALA A 203 -9.66 14.27 -8.44
CA ALA A 203 -8.27 14.68 -8.65
C ALA A 203 -7.62 15.19 -7.35
N GLY A 204 -8.30 16.10 -6.62
CA GLY A 204 -7.81 16.60 -5.34
C GLY A 204 -7.71 15.51 -4.26
N ILE A 205 -8.71 14.62 -4.20
CA ILE A 205 -8.68 13.46 -3.30
C ILE A 205 -7.47 12.56 -3.61
N THR A 206 -7.20 12.31 -4.89
CA THR A 206 -6.08 11.46 -5.33
C THR A 206 -4.72 12.08 -4.97
N VAL A 207 -4.55 13.39 -5.15
CA VAL A 207 -3.33 14.10 -4.74
C VAL A 207 -3.11 14.00 -3.24
N PHE A 208 -4.14 14.26 -2.43
CA PHE A 208 -4.07 14.12 -0.99
C PHE A 208 -3.74 12.67 -0.56
N ALA A 209 -4.43 11.69 -1.15
CA ALA A 209 -4.20 10.27 -0.87
C ALA A 209 -2.78 9.83 -1.23
N ALA A 210 -2.24 10.27 -2.38
CA ALA A 210 -0.88 9.98 -2.81
C ALA A 210 0.16 10.54 -1.83
N VAL A 211 0.02 11.79 -1.40
CA VAL A 211 0.92 12.41 -0.43
C VAL A 211 0.87 11.68 0.92
N LYS A 212 -0.33 11.35 1.41
CA LYS A 212 -0.50 10.58 2.67
C LYS A 212 0.09 9.19 2.57
N PHE A 213 -0.08 8.53 1.45
CA PHE A 213 0.53 7.23 1.20
C PHE A 213 2.07 7.31 1.21
N LEU A 214 2.67 8.26 0.51
CA LEU A 214 4.12 8.45 0.47
C LEU A 214 4.69 8.88 1.83
N ASP A 215 3.97 9.72 2.59
CA ASP A 215 4.30 10.09 3.97
C ASP A 215 4.43 8.84 4.86
N HIS A 216 3.51 7.88 4.71
CA HIS A 216 3.57 6.60 5.42
C HIS A 216 4.63 5.64 4.88
N LEU A 217 4.74 5.52 3.53
CA LEU A 217 5.64 4.56 2.89
C LEU A 217 7.11 4.89 3.16
N LEU A 218 7.51 6.17 3.04
CA LEU A 218 8.89 6.63 3.21
C LEU A 218 9.19 7.19 4.60
N ASP A 219 8.21 7.17 5.50
CA ASP A 219 8.33 7.73 6.85
C ASP A 219 8.86 9.18 6.85
N PHE A 220 8.15 10.08 6.17
CA PHE A 220 8.52 11.49 6.12
C PHE A 220 8.65 12.14 7.50
N LYS A 221 8.00 11.56 8.53
CA LYS A 221 8.12 12.03 9.90
C LYS A 221 9.55 11.91 10.44
N ALA A 222 10.22 10.81 10.12
CA ALA A 222 11.61 10.58 10.51
C ALA A 222 12.62 11.22 9.54
N LEU A 223 12.22 11.40 8.26
CA LEU A 223 13.10 11.84 7.19
C LEU A 223 13.19 13.36 7.06
N LEU A 224 12.07 14.07 7.16
CA LEU A 224 11.95 15.50 6.89
C LEU A 224 11.90 16.33 8.17
N LYS A 225 12.35 17.59 8.08
CA LYS A 225 12.09 18.56 9.14
C LYS A 225 10.58 18.77 9.31
N VAL A 226 10.14 19.02 10.54
CA VAL A 226 8.71 19.17 10.90
C VAL A 226 7.99 20.18 10.00
N TRP A 227 8.62 21.31 9.70
CA TRP A 227 8.01 22.36 8.85
C TRP A 227 7.87 21.92 7.38
N GLN A 228 8.84 21.17 6.81
CA GLN A 228 8.78 20.65 5.44
C GLN A 228 7.63 19.66 5.28
N ARG A 229 7.52 18.70 6.20
CA ARG A 229 6.41 17.75 6.22
C ARG A 229 5.06 18.44 6.38
N LYS A 230 4.95 19.41 7.33
CA LYS A 230 3.71 20.19 7.52
C LYS A 230 3.36 21.01 6.27
N PHE A 231 4.35 21.59 5.58
CA PHE A 231 4.13 22.31 4.33
C PHE A 231 3.54 21.40 3.24
N ILE A 232 4.14 20.24 2.97
CA ILE A 232 3.65 19.29 1.96
C ILE A 232 2.22 18.82 2.29
N LEU A 233 1.98 18.45 3.55
CA LEU A 233 0.65 18.04 3.99
C LEU A 233 -0.37 19.18 3.92
N GLY A 234 0.03 20.40 4.26
CA GLY A 234 -0.80 21.60 4.15
C GLY A 234 -1.20 21.88 2.70
N MET A 235 -0.25 21.79 1.76
CA MET A 235 -0.53 21.91 0.33
C MET A 235 -1.48 20.82 -0.19
N ALA A 236 -1.29 19.58 0.25
CA ALA A 236 -2.20 18.49 -0.11
C ALA A 236 -3.62 18.69 0.47
N CYS A 237 -3.72 19.17 1.72
CA CYS A 237 -5.01 19.54 2.32
C CYS A 237 -5.67 20.72 1.60
N SER A 238 -4.89 21.71 1.15
CA SER A 238 -5.41 22.84 0.36
C SER A 238 -5.94 22.37 -0.99
N ALA A 239 -5.22 21.46 -1.67
CA ALA A 239 -5.71 20.85 -2.91
C ALA A 239 -7.03 20.09 -2.70
N LEU A 240 -7.12 19.33 -1.61
CA LEU A 240 -8.35 18.65 -1.22
C LEU A 240 -9.50 19.64 -0.95
N ALA A 241 -9.27 20.66 -0.16
CA ALA A 241 -10.29 21.67 0.18
C ALA A 241 -10.80 22.39 -1.07
N LEU A 242 -9.90 22.85 -1.95
CA LEU A 242 -10.27 23.51 -3.21
C LEU A 242 -11.06 22.58 -4.13
N SER A 243 -10.73 21.30 -4.16
CA SER A 243 -11.46 20.31 -4.97
C SER A 243 -12.91 20.11 -4.52
N PHE A 244 -13.23 20.33 -3.26
CA PHE A 244 -14.61 20.33 -2.75
C PHE A 244 -15.31 21.67 -2.96
N VAL A 245 -14.61 22.79 -2.73
CA VAL A 245 -15.18 24.15 -2.89
C VAL A 245 -15.71 24.36 -4.30
N GLN A 246 -15.01 23.91 -5.33
CA GLN A 246 -15.44 24.06 -6.74
C GLN A 246 -16.80 23.42 -7.06
N ILE A 247 -17.27 22.45 -6.26
CA ILE A 247 -18.59 21.82 -6.49
C ILE A 247 -19.73 22.82 -6.33
N ILE A 248 -19.59 23.72 -5.35
CA ILE A 248 -20.61 24.68 -4.94
C ILE A 248 -20.60 25.95 -5.81
N LEU A 249 -19.45 26.28 -6.40
CA LEU A 249 -19.24 27.49 -7.17
C LEU A 249 -19.96 27.49 -8.51
N SER A 250 -20.13 28.66 -9.13
CA SER A 250 -20.52 28.80 -10.54
C SER A 250 -19.50 28.08 -11.45
N THR A 251 -19.85 27.80 -12.70
CA THR A 251 -18.91 27.15 -13.63
C THR A 251 -17.68 28.00 -13.90
N SER A 252 -17.86 29.30 -14.12
CA SER A 252 -16.76 30.26 -14.35
C SER A 252 -15.80 30.32 -13.17
N ASP A 253 -16.32 30.39 -11.95
CA ASP A 253 -15.47 30.46 -10.74
C ASP A 253 -14.82 29.11 -10.44
N ALA A 254 -15.51 28.00 -10.71
CA ALA A 254 -14.93 26.66 -10.59
C ALA A 254 -13.72 26.49 -11.52
N MET A 255 -13.71 27.10 -12.71
CA MET A 255 -12.57 27.06 -13.62
C MET A 255 -11.36 27.86 -13.09
N LYS A 256 -11.60 29.01 -12.45
CA LYS A 256 -10.53 29.78 -11.77
C LYS A 256 -9.92 28.95 -10.63
N VAL A 257 -10.78 28.33 -9.82
CA VAL A 257 -10.34 27.44 -8.73
C VAL A 257 -9.59 26.22 -9.28
N ASN A 258 -9.99 25.66 -10.40
CA ASN A 258 -9.26 24.56 -11.06
C ASN A 258 -7.85 24.97 -11.49
N SER A 259 -7.67 26.20 -12.00
CA SER A 259 -6.33 26.73 -12.31
C SER A 259 -5.45 26.84 -11.05
N MET A 260 -6.01 27.32 -9.95
CA MET A 260 -5.33 27.37 -8.65
C MET A 260 -5.00 25.94 -8.15
N LEU A 261 -5.95 25.01 -8.25
CA LEU A 261 -5.77 23.60 -7.90
C LEU A 261 -4.63 22.96 -8.69
N SER A 262 -4.52 23.27 -9.99
CA SER A 262 -3.45 22.78 -10.85
C SER A 262 -2.07 23.28 -10.40
N VAL A 263 -1.95 24.55 -10.05
CA VAL A 263 -0.70 25.14 -9.53
C VAL A 263 -0.33 24.51 -8.18
N ILE A 264 -1.27 24.39 -7.26
CA ILE A 264 -1.05 23.78 -5.93
C ILE A 264 -0.64 22.31 -6.09
N THR A 265 -1.29 21.59 -6.98
CA THR A 265 -0.94 20.18 -7.29
C THR A 265 0.49 20.07 -7.83
N LEU A 266 0.89 20.95 -8.77
CA LEU A 266 2.24 20.97 -9.32
C LEU A 266 3.30 21.24 -8.24
N ILE A 267 3.07 22.22 -7.37
CA ILE A 267 3.97 22.52 -6.24
C ILE A 267 4.05 21.32 -5.30
N THR A 268 2.90 20.73 -4.95
CA THR A 268 2.82 19.56 -4.06
C THR A 268 3.60 18.38 -4.64
N MET A 269 3.42 18.09 -5.93
CA MET A 269 4.13 17.00 -6.62
C MET A 269 5.63 17.25 -6.68
N THR A 270 6.07 18.49 -6.97
CA THR A 270 7.49 18.86 -7.00
C THR A 270 8.14 18.70 -5.63
N CYS A 271 7.48 19.17 -4.56
CA CYS A 271 7.98 19.01 -3.19
C CYS A 271 8.02 17.55 -2.76
N THR A 272 7.02 16.77 -3.15
CA THR A 272 6.97 15.32 -2.84
C THR A 272 8.05 14.56 -3.60
N LEU A 273 8.25 14.85 -4.88
CA LEU A 273 9.33 14.26 -5.69
C LEU A 273 10.71 14.59 -5.11
N SER A 274 10.95 15.85 -4.73
CA SER A 274 12.19 16.26 -4.07
C SER A 274 12.43 15.49 -2.77
N SER A 275 11.36 15.25 -2.00
CA SER A 275 11.42 14.45 -0.77
C SER A 275 11.72 12.98 -1.05
N CYS A 276 11.18 12.40 -2.13
CA CYS A 276 11.48 11.04 -2.56
C CYS A 276 12.94 10.90 -3.05
N ILE A 277 13.47 11.88 -3.76
CA ILE A 277 14.89 11.93 -4.17
C ILE A 277 15.78 11.99 -2.93
N TYR A 278 15.44 12.84 -1.96
CA TYR A 278 16.16 12.93 -0.70
C TYR A 278 16.11 11.60 0.09
N ALA A 279 14.95 10.92 0.12
CA ALA A 279 14.81 9.60 0.71
C ALA A 279 15.74 8.57 0.06
N ALA A 280 15.87 8.58 -1.27
CA ALA A 280 16.77 7.70 -2.00
C ALA A 280 18.24 8.01 -1.71
N TYR A 281 18.61 9.29 -1.66
CA TYR A 281 19.96 9.71 -1.24
C TYR A 281 20.30 9.22 0.17
N ARG A 282 19.35 9.26 1.08
CA ARG A 282 19.48 8.76 2.47
C ARG A 282 19.35 7.23 2.55
N LYS A 283 19.22 6.52 1.43
CA LYS A 283 19.06 5.06 1.34
C LYS A 283 17.90 4.52 2.20
N VAL A 284 16.81 5.28 2.27
CA VAL A 284 15.59 4.83 2.96
C VAL A 284 15.06 3.58 2.27
N HIS A 285 14.59 2.63 3.06
CA HIS A 285 14.08 1.37 2.52
C HIS A 285 12.95 1.60 1.51
N CYS A 286 12.98 0.92 0.37
CA CYS A 286 12.04 1.03 -0.75
C CYS A 286 12.05 2.37 -1.53
N SER A 287 12.87 3.37 -1.18
CA SER A 287 12.87 4.66 -1.86
C SER A 287 13.19 4.57 -3.36
N ASN A 288 14.08 3.67 -3.79
CA ASN A 288 14.39 3.46 -5.21
C ASN A 288 13.21 2.92 -6.00
N LEU A 289 12.40 2.02 -5.40
CA LEU A 289 11.15 1.54 -6.03
C LEU A 289 10.14 2.66 -6.18
N VAL A 290 10.00 3.51 -5.15
CA VAL A 290 9.12 4.68 -5.20
C VAL A 290 9.55 5.64 -6.29
N LEU A 291 10.83 5.96 -6.39
CA LEU A 291 11.34 6.82 -7.46
C LEU A 291 11.11 6.23 -8.85
N MET A 292 11.29 4.92 -9.01
CA MET A 292 11.02 4.23 -10.27
C MET A 292 9.53 4.36 -10.67
N GLY A 293 8.60 4.17 -9.72
CA GLY A 293 7.17 4.34 -9.97
C GLY A 293 6.84 5.77 -10.40
N ILE A 294 7.30 6.78 -9.64
CA ILE A 294 7.10 8.19 -9.96
C ILE A 294 7.73 8.56 -11.31
N ALA A 295 8.94 8.06 -11.61
CA ALA A 295 9.62 8.32 -12.88
C ALA A 295 8.81 7.79 -14.08
N ILE A 296 8.19 6.61 -13.97
CA ILE A 296 7.33 6.03 -15.00
C ILE A 296 6.08 6.90 -15.20
N MET A 297 5.45 7.37 -14.12
CA MET A 297 4.30 8.26 -14.19
C MET A 297 4.67 9.60 -14.87
N VAL A 298 5.76 10.23 -14.44
CA VAL A 298 6.25 11.48 -15.03
C VAL A 298 6.62 11.30 -16.50
N PHE A 299 7.30 10.20 -16.84
CA PHE A 299 7.62 9.86 -18.22
C PHE A 299 6.35 9.71 -19.07
N SER A 300 5.34 9.00 -18.59
CA SER A 300 4.04 8.84 -19.28
C SER A 300 3.35 10.18 -19.50
N MET A 301 3.42 11.07 -18.51
CA MET A 301 2.86 12.42 -18.62
C MET A 301 3.60 13.28 -19.64
N LEU A 302 4.94 13.27 -19.61
CA LEU A 302 5.79 14.00 -20.57
C LEU A 302 5.63 13.44 -21.98
N PHE A 303 5.57 12.12 -22.14
CA PHE A 303 5.34 11.47 -23.42
C PHE A 303 4.03 11.95 -24.06
N ARG A 304 2.97 12.03 -23.27
CA ARG A 304 1.68 12.57 -23.72
C ARG A 304 1.78 14.02 -24.22
N LEU A 305 2.57 14.87 -23.56
CA LEU A 305 2.73 16.28 -23.91
C LEU A 305 3.60 16.51 -25.16
N VAL A 306 4.69 15.73 -25.30
CA VAL A 306 5.71 15.97 -26.32
C VAL A 306 5.46 15.17 -27.60
N PHE A 307 4.92 13.95 -27.48
CA PHE A 307 4.75 12.99 -28.56
C PHE A 307 3.30 12.74 -28.93
N SER A 308 2.45 13.78 -28.84
CA SER A 308 1.02 13.69 -29.19
C SER A 308 0.75 13.08 -30.56
N ASP A 309 1.67 13.35 -31.53
CA ASP A 309 1.50 12.96 -32.94
C ASP A 309 2.09 11.58 -33.26
N VAL A 310 2.85 10.96 -32.32
CA VAL A 310 3.55 9.70 -32.59
C VAL A 310 2.62 8.49 -32.45
N SER A 311 1.72 8.50 -31.46
CA SER A 311 0.78 7.41 -31.23
C SER A 311 -0.50 7.91 -30.57
N ALA A 312 -1.62 7.81 -31.27
CA ALA A 312 -2.94 8.15 -30.74
C ALA A 312 -3.31 7.29 -29.51
N PHE A 313 -2.90 6.03 -29.47
CA PHE A 313 -3.10 5.14 -28.33
C PHE A 313 -2.32 5.63 -27.11
N MET A 314 -1.03 5.90 -27.24
CA MET A 314 -0.19 6.35 -26.12
C MET A 314 -0.58 7.75 -25.63
N TYR A 315 -0.95 8.65 -26.52
CA TYR A 315 -1.51 9.96 -26.15
C TYR A 315 -2.73 9.81 -25.24
N ARG A 316 -3.62 8.89 -25.55
CA ARG A 316 -4.86 8.69 -24.81
C ARG A 316 -4.69 7.85 -23.55
N TYR A 317 -4.01 6.71 -23.64
CA TYR A 317 -3.95 5.71 -22.58
C TYR A 317 -2.59 5.64 -21.86
N GLY A 318 -1.57 6.35 -22.34
CA GLY A 318 -0.22 6.30 -21.76
C GLY A 318 -0.18 6.61 -20.27
N LEU A 319 -0.97 7.60 -19.84
CA LEU A 319 -1.05 7.95 -18.40
C LEU A 319 -1.71 6.84 -17.58
N ILE A 320 -2.75 6.20 -18.12
CA ILE A 320 -3.43 5.07 -17.46
C ILE A 320 -2.48 3.88 -17.31
N VAL A 321 -1.73 3.57 -18.36
CA VAL A 321 -0.68 2.53 -18.32
C VAL A 321 0.40 2.89 -17.30
N GLY A 322 0.87 4.15 -17.30
CA GLY A 322 1.87 4.63 -16.35
C GLY A 322 1.44 4.48 -14.90
N ILE A 323 0.22 4.90 -14.58
CA ILE A 323 -0.36 4.77 -13.23
C ILE A 323 -0.59 3.29 -12.85
N THR A 324 -0.97 2.44 -13.81
CA THR A 324 -1.11 0.99 -13.57
C THR A 324 0.21 0.37 -13.13
N VAL A 325 1.29 0.68 -13.85
CA VAL A 325 2.65 0.18 -13.54
C VAL A 325 3.14 0.78 -12.22
N GLU A 326 2.94 2.07 -12.00
CA GLU A 326 3.26 2.75 -10.73
C GLU A 326 2.56 2.09 -9.55
N ALA A 327 1.24 1.86 -9.65
CA ALA A 327 0.46 1.22 -8.60
C ALA A 327 1.01 -0.17 -8.27
N PHE A 328 1.37 -0.97 -9.28
CA PHE A 328 1.98 -2.27 -9.07
C PHE A 328 3.33 -2.18 -8.34
N ILE A 329 4.18 -1.26 -8.73
CA ILE A 329 5.48 -1.00 -8.08
C ILE A 329 5.28 -0.58 -6.62
N PHE A 330 4.30 0.29 -6.35
CA PHE A 330 3.98 0.74 -5.00
C PHE A 330 3.41 -0.37 -4.12
N ALA A 331 2.65 -1.32 -4.70
CA ALA A 331 2.22 -2.53 -3.99
C ALA A 331 3.42 -3.36 -3.53
N ILE A 332 4.41 -3.57 -4.43
CA ILE A 332 5.65 -4.28 -4.09
C ILE A 332 6.42 -3.53 -2.99
N ALA A 333 6.57 -2.21 -3.11
CA ALA A 333 7.28 -1.40 -2.13
C ALA A 333 6.61 -1.48 -0.75
N THR A 334 5.27 -1.40 -0.71
CA THR A 334 4.48 -1.52 0.53
C THR A 334 4.66 -2.90 1.17
N SER A 335 4.56 -3.97 0.38
CA SER A 335 4.76 -5.34 0.86
C SER A 335 6.16 -5.55 1.46
N ARG A 336 7.21 -5.06 0.78
CA ARG A 336 8.60 -5.14 1.29
C ARG A 336 8.80 -4.36 2.59
N LYS A 337 8.19 -3.17 2.70
CA LYS A 337 8.28 -2.37 3.94
C LYS A 337 7.63 -3.10 5.12
N VAL A 338 6.46 -3.68 4.90
CA VAL A 338 5.75 -4.39 5.96
C VAL A 338 6.51 -5.63 6.40
N LYS A 339 7.04 -6.41 5.46
CA LYS A 339 7.88 -7.57 5.79
C LYS A 339 9.07 -7.14 6.67
N LYS A 340 9.75 -6.05 6.30
CA LYS A 340 10.85 -5.53 7.11
C LYS A 340 10.40 -5.14 8.52
N LEU A 341 9.26 -4.45 8.66
CA LEU A 341 8.75 -4.08 9.99
C LEU A 341 8.42 -5.31 10.85
N ASP A 342 7.91 -6.38 10.24
CA ASP A 342 7.61 -7.62 10.93
C ASP A 342 8.91 -8.34 11.37
N ASP A 343 9.91 -8.41 10.49
CA ASP A 343 11.23 -8.95 10.80
C ASP A 343 11.92 -8.15 11.93
N ASP A 344 11.82 -6.81 11.90
CA ASP A 344 12.36 -5.93 12.93
C ASP A 344 11.63 -6.15 14.29
N ARG A 345 10.31 -6.32 14.28
CA ARG A 345 9.52 -6.66 15.49
C ARG A 345 9.91 -8.00 16.06
N LEU A 346 10.03 -9.03 15.21
CA LEU A 346 10.43 -10.36 15.64
C LEU A 346 11.85 -10.35 16.22
N SER A 347 12.77 -9.62 15.61
CA SER A 347 14.15 -9.45 16.09
C SER A 347 14.19 -8.74 17.43
N ALA A 348 13.38 -7.68 17.59
CA ALA A 348 13.27 -6.95 18.84
C ALA A 348 12.68 -7.84 19.95
N PHE A 349 11.62 -8.61 19.64
CA PHE A 349 11.03 -9.57 20.57
C PHE A 349 12.05 -10.63 21.01
N LYS A 350 12.77 -11.26 20.06
CA LYS A 350 13.81 -12.24 20.39
C LYS A 350 14.89 -11.65 21.30
N ARG A 351 15.35 -10.42 21.03
CA ARG A 351 16.34 -9.74 21.89
C ARG A 351 15.80 -9.42 23.28
N ALA A 352 14.55 -8.97 23.37
CA ALA A 352 13.91 -8.64 24.64
C ALA A 352 13.49 -9.89 25.43
N SER A 353 13.34 -11.04 24.77
CA SER A 353 12.85 -12.30 25.37
C SER A 353 13.95 -13.30 25.74
N THR A 354 15.22 -12.96 25.50
CA THR A 354 16.36 -13.87 25.73
C THR A 354 17.24 -13.34 26.85
N ASP A 355 17.68 -14.22 27.75
CA ASP A 355 18.68 -13.90 28.76
C ASP A 355 20.04 -13.62 28.12
N SER A 356 20.65 -12.49 28.45
CA SER A 356 21.89 -12.02 27.83
C SER A 356 23.09 -12.93 28.09
N LEU A 357 23.14 -13.56 29.27
CA LEU A 357 24.22 -14.44 29.72
C LEU A 357 24.06 -15.86 29.18
N CYS A 358 22.90 -16.47 29.43
CA CYS A 358 22.65 -17.90 29.21
C CYS A 358 22.10 -18.24 27.83
N LYS A 359 21.59 -17.26 27.07
CA LYS A 359 20.97 -17.43 25.74
C LYS A 359 19.73 -18.32 25.72
N VAL A 360 19.15 -18.64 26.87
CA VAL A 360 17.80 -19.20 27.06
C VAL A 360 16.79 -18.06 27.14
N LEU A 361 15.50 -18.38 27.24
CA LEU A 361 14.49 -17.36 27.44
C LEU A 361 14.68 -16.67 28.82
N ASN A 362 14.50 -15.35 28.84
CA ASN A 362 14.37 -14.66 30.12
C ASN A 362 12.94 -14.85 30.66
N ARG A 363 12.64 -14.35 31.87
CA ARG A 363 11.32 -14.50 32.50
C ARG A 363 10.16 -14.14 31.57
N SER A 364 10.21 -12.95 30.94
CA SER A 364 9.12 -12.47 30.06
C SER A 364 8.99 -13.32 28.78
N GLY A 365 10.11 -13.72 28.18
CA GLY A 365 10.13 -14.59 27.00
C GLY A 365 9.59 -15.98 27.31
N TRP A 366 9.98 -16.54 28.45
CA TRP A 366 9.52 -17.84 28.90
C TRP A 366 8.01 -17.82 29.21
N GLU A 367 7.52 -16.83 29.95
CA GLU A 367 6.09 -16.67 30.25
C GLU A 367 5.24 -16.61 28.99
N GLY A 368 5.69 -15.87 27.95
CA GLY A 368 4.98 -15.76 26.68
C GLY A 368 4.87 -17.08 25.91
N ILE A 369 5.95 -17.88 25.88
CA ILE A 369 5.94 -19.20 25.21
C ILE A 369 5.18 -20.21 26.08
N ALA A 370 5.38 -20.18 27.39
CA ALA A 370 4.72 -21.06 28.34
C ALA A 370 3.17 -20.90 28.32
N GLN A 371 2.67 -19.67 28.19
CA GLN A 371 1.23 -19.42 27.99
C GLN A 371 0.70 -20.07 26.72
N SER A 372 1.46 -20.03 25.63
CA SER A 372 1.09 -20.66 24.37
C SER A 372 1.05 -22.20 24.49
N LEU A 373 2.05 -22.78 25.17
CA LEU A 373 2.09 -24.23 25.45
C LEU A 373 0.91 -24.66 26.35
N LEU A 374 0.62 -23.88 27.38
CA LEU A 374 -0.53 -24.12 28.29
C LEU A 374 -1.86 -24.06 27.53
N ALA A 375 -2.03 -23.09 26.62
CA ALA A 375 -3.22 -22.98 25.77
C ALA A 375 -3.37 -24.18 24.85
N ASN A 376 -2.29 -24.64 24.22
CA ASN A 376 -2.28 -25.83 23.37
C ASN A 376 -2.61 -27.09 24.17
N PHE A 377 -1.98 -27.28 25.33
CA PHE A 377 -2.30 -28.38 26.23
C PHE A 377 -3.79 -28.40 26.64
N ASN A 378 -4.34 -27.24 27.04
CA ASN A 378 -5.75 -27.14 27.42
C ASN A 378 -6.71 -27.46 26.27
N LYS A 379 -6.27 -27.28 25.01
CA LYS A 379 -7.06 -27.57 23.81
C LYS A 379 -6.92 -29.03 23.36
N GLU A 380 -5.71 -29.54 23.32
CA GLU A 380 -5.35 -30.83 22.72
C GLU A 380 -5.31 -31.97 23.71
N GLY A 381 -5.17 -31.67 25.01
CA GLY A 381 -4.93 -32.66 26.06
C GLY A 381 -3.50 -33.16 26.09
N GLY A 382 -3.28 -34.33 26.68
CA GLY A 382 -1.96 -34.90 26.89
C GLY A 382 -1.41 -34.62 28.29
N TYR A 383 -0.10 -34.40 28.40
CA TYR A 383 0.59 -34.14 29.68
C TYR A 383 1.40 -32.85 29.58
N LEU A 384 1.34 -32.05 30.62
CA LEU A 384 2.15 -30.85 30.77
C LEU A 384 3.20 -31.10 31.85
N THR A 385 4.46 -30.90 31.51
CA THR A 385 5.61 -31.12 32.41
C THR A 385 6.29 -29.80 32.66
N LEU A 386 6.28 -29.35 33.91
CA LEU A 386 7.04 -28.20 34.36
C LEU A 386 8.18 -28.67 35.28
N LEU A 387 9.38 -28.26 34.92
CA LEU A 387 10.57 -28.47 35.77
C LEU A 387 11.03 -27.11 36.31
N PHE A 388 11.21 -27.01 37.61
CA PHE A 388 11.83 -25.87 38.26
C PHE A 388 13.22 -26.33 38.75
N ILE A 389 14.26 -25.58 38.39
CA ILE A 389 15.64 -25.98 38.57
C ILE A 389 16.39 -24.84 39.24
N ASP A 390 17.10 -25.15 40.31
CA ASP A 390 17.90 -24.21 41.10
C ASP A 390 19.31 -24.78 41.28
N VAL A 391 20.33 -23.96 41.01
CA VAL A 391 21.74 -24.38 41.15
C VAL A 391 22.15 -24.37 42.64
N ASP A 392 22.50 -25.55 43.16
CA ASP A 392 22.82 -25.71 44.57
C ASP A 392 24.09 -24.92 44.95
N ASN A 393 24.04 -24.22 46.10
CA ASN A 393 25.13 -23.44 46.67
C ASN A 393 25.75 -22.40 45.73
N PHE A 394 24.94 -21.87 44.75
CA PHE A 394 25.44 -20.94 43.73
C PHE A 394 26.06 -19.67 44.32
N LYS A 395 25.57 -19.18 45.45
CA LYS A 395 26.18 -18.06 46.17
C LYS A 395 27.60 -18.39 46.66
N GLU A 396 27.81 -19.58 47.22
CA GLU A 396 29.12 -20.02 47.68
C GLU A 396 30.13 -20.17 46.51
N ILE A 397 29.63 -20.63 45.36
CA ILE A 397 30.43 -20.68 44.13
C ILE A 397 30.90 -19.27 43.75
N ASN A 398 30.01 -18.27 43.76
CA ASN A 398 30.34 -16.88 43.46
C ASN A 398 31.33 -16.29 44.48
N ASP A 399 31.08 -16.52 45.77
CA ASP A 399 31.90 -15.99 46.85
C ASP A 399 33.32 -16.61 46.86
N ARG A 400 33.43 -17.89 46.50
CA ARG A 400 34.71 -18.62 46.48
C ARG A 400 35.53 -18.46 45.20
N TYR A 401 34.85 -18.46 44.03
CA TYR A 401 35.51 -18.51 42.73
C TYR A 401 35.28 -17.25 41.87
N GLY A 402 34.50 -16.32 42.40
CA GLY A 402 34.16 -15.06 41.71
C GLY A 402 33.00 -15.18 40.71
N HIS A 403 32.34 -14.05 40.46
CA HIS A 403 31.16 -13.97 39.59
C HIS A 403 31.39 -14.49 38.16
N HIS A 404 32.61 -14.34 37.64
CA HIS A 404 32.94 -14.86 36.30
C HIS A 404 32.85 -16.40 36.22
N CYS A 405 33.23 -17.09 37.30
CA CYS A 405 33.07 -18.54 37.38
C CYS A 405 31.59 -18.93 37.52
N GLY A 406 30.82 -18.20 38.36
CA GLY A 406 29.39 -18.39 38.47
C GLY A 406 28.66 -18.18 37.14
N ASP A 407 29.01 -17.15 36.36
CA ASP A 407 28.47 -16.92 35.02
C ASP A 407 28.75 -18.10 34.08
N LYS A 408 29.94 -18.69 34.12
CA LYS A 408 30.29 -19.90 33.36
C LYS A 408 29.44 -21.10 33.77
N VAL A 409 29.20 -21.27 35.06
CA VAL A 409 28.33 -22.32 35.61
C VAL A 409 26.92 -22.19 35.02
N LEU A 410 26.32 -20.99 35.09
CA LEU A 410 24.98 -20.74 34.53
C LEU A 410 24.91 -20.99 33.01
N GLN A 411 25.96 -20.60 32.28
CA GLN A 411 26.04 -20.85 30.83
C GLN A 411 26.09 -22.35 30.50
N VAL A 412 26.80 -23.14 31.31
CA VAL A 412 26.92 -24.60 31.12
C VAL A 412 25.58 -25.28 31.43
N ILE A 413 24.95 -24.93 32.57
CA ILE A 413 23.62 -25.44 32.94
C ILE A 413 22.62 -25.14 31.81
N ALA A 414 22.56 -23.89 31.33
CA ALA A 414 21.68 -23.52 30.22
C ALA A 414 21.94 -24.37 28.95
N LYS A 415 23.20 -24.62 28.60
CA LYS A 415 23.55 -25.49 27.45
C LYS A 415 23.10 -26.93 27.66
N ILE A 416 23.24 -27.45 28.87
CA ILE A 416 22.79 -28.79 29.23
C ILE A 416 21.28 -28.88 29.03
N LEU A 417 20.49 -27.92 29.57
CA LEU A 417 19.04 -27.87 29.45
C LEU A 417 18.64 -27.81 27.99
N LEU A 418 19.22 -26.90 27.19
CA LEU A 418 18.93 -26.80 25.76
C LEU A 418 19.24 -28.10 25.00
N SER A 419 20.30 -28.79 25.34
CA SER A 419 20.67 -30.07 24.68
C SER A 419 19.75 -31.21 25.04
N ARG A 420 19.00 -31.10 26.14
CA ARG A 420 18.07 -32.13 26.65
C ARG A 420 16.60 -31.83 26.35
N CYS A 421 16.31 -30.64 25.87
CA CYS A 421 14.95 -30.19 25.48
C CYS A 421 14.80 -30.19 23.95
N ARG A 422 13.55 -30.21 23.48
CA ARG A 422 13.21 -30.06 22.06
C ARG A 422 13.09 -28.57 21.74
N ASP A 423 13.15 -28.23 20.46
CA ASP A 423 12.98 -26.83 20.02
C ASP A 423 11.63 -26.23 20.42
N GLN A 424 10.62 -27.07 20.61
CA GLN A 424 9.28 -26.67 21.02
C GLN A 424 9.10 -26.52 22.54
N ASP A 425 10.08 -26.99 23.36
CA ASP A 425 10.04 -26.86 24.81
C ASP A 425 10.48 -25.46 25.23
N ALA A 426 9.84 -24.88 26.24
CA ALA A 426 10.20 -23.58 26.75
C ALA A 426 11.28 -23.72 27.84
N VAL A 427 12.51 -23.39 27.51
CA VAL A 427 13.65 -23.34 28.47
C VAL A 427 13.91 -21.89 28.81
N GLY A 428 13.84 -21.52 30.10
CA GLY A 428 14.04 -20.15 30.55
C GLY A 428 14.85 -20.02 31.84
N ARG A 429 15.35 -18.80 32.08
CA ARG A 429 15.98 -18.40 33.37
C ARG A 429 15.10 -17.31 33.97
N LEU A 430 14.56 -17.57 35.18
CA LEU A 430 13.66 -16.62 35.86
C LEU A 430 14.42 -15.51 36.58
N GLY A 431 15.64 -15.79 37.03
CA GLY A 431 16.54 -14.85 37.71
C GLY A 431 17.60 -15.59 38.53
N GLY A 432 18.70 -14.93 38.85
CA GLY A 432 19.73 -15.54 39.66
C GLY A 432 20.23 -16.89 39.11
N ASP A 433 19.99 -17.94 39.85
CA ASP A 433 20.36 -19.35 39.62
C ASP A 433 19.14 -20.23 39.25
N GLU A 434 17.95 -19.63 39.07
CA GLU A 434 16.70 -20.33 38.79
C GLU A 434 16.45 -20.51 37.30
N PHE A 435 16.27 -21.77 36.89
CA PHE A 435 15.85 -22.14 35.53
C PHE A 435 14.51 -22.85 35.54
N VAL A 436 13.81 -22.78 34.42
CA VAL A 436 12.52 -23.45 34.22
C VAL A 436 12.45 -24.10 32.85
N VAL A 437 11.80 -25.27 32.81
CA VAL A 437 11.49 -25.95 31.55
C VAL A 437 10.01 -26.30 31.53
N LEU A 438 9.29 -25.90 30.48
CA LEU A 438 7.91 -26.34 30.25
C LEU A 438 7.86 -27.11 28.94
N SER A 439 7.25 -28.29 28.97
CA SER A 439 7.07 -29.18 27.82
C SER A 439 5.64 -29.73 27.76
N HIS A 440 5.09 -29.76 26.55
CA HIS A 440 3.83 -30.46 26.26
C HIS A 440 4.16 -31.85 25.70
N CYS A 441 3.75 -32.90 26.41
CA CYS A 441 4.01 -34.31 26.09
C CYS A 441 2.70 -35.03 25.76
N TYR A 442 2.78 -36.04 24.91
CA TYR A 442 1.60 -36.82 24.52
C TYR A 442 1.30 -37.99 25.46
N SER A 443 2.27 -38.41 26.29
CA SER A 443 2.10 -39.51 27.26
C SER A 443 2.89 -39.24 28.54
N GLU A 444 2.43 -39.81 29.64
CA GLU A 444 3.07 -39.73 30.97
C GLU A 444 4.51 -40.19 30.91
N GLY A 445 4.79 -41.34 30.29
CA GLY A 445 6.15 -41.84 30.17
C GLY A 445 7.12 -40.95 29.37
N GLN A 446 6.61 -40.05 28.51
CA GLN A 446 7.44 -39.01 27.86
C GLN A 446 7.79 -37.92 28.87
N SER A 447 6.84 -37.52 29.70
CA SER A 447 7.03 -36.54 30.75
C SER A 447 8.03 -37.00 31.78
N GLU A 448 7.87 -38.22 32.28
CA GLU A 448 8.80 -38.85 33.24
C GLU A 448 10.22 -39.00 32.69
N ARG A 449 10.35 -39.48 31.43
CA ARG A 449 11.64 -39.56 30.75
C ARG A 449 12.31 -38.21 30.57
N LEU A 450 11.56 -37.15 30.32
CA LEU A 450 12.10 -35.79 30.22
C LEU A 450 12.64 -35.33 31.57
N ALA A 451 11.84 -35.47 32.63
CA ALA A 451 12.21 -35.10 33.98
C ALA A 451 13.46 -35.88 34.44
N ALA A 452 13.46 -37.21 34.32
CA ALA A 452 14.59 -38.05 34.68
C ALA A 452 15.86 -37.75 33.87
N ARG A 453 15.71 -37.45 32.57
CA ARG A 453 16.87 -37.10 31.71
C ARG A 453 17.50 -35.78 32.09
N ILE A 454 16.71 -34.78 32.47
CA ILE A 454 17.22 -33.48 32.91
C ILE A 454 17.84 -33.62 34.29
N ASP A 455 17.17 -34.26 35.24
CA ASP A 455 17.68 -34.50 36.57
C ASP A 455 19.04 -35.22 36.51
N ALA A 456 19.13 -36.38 35.86
CA ALA A 456 20.37 -37.13 35.70
C ALA A 456 21.48 -36.32 34.98
N SER A 457 21.16 -35.32 34.20
CA SER A 457 22.14 -34.48 33.51
C SER A 457 22.71 -33.36 34.37
N LEU A 458 22.10 -33.11 35.54
CA LEU A 458 22.47 -32.01 36.46
C LEU A 458 23.07 -32.51 37.80
N VAL A 459 23.09 -33.81 38.01
CA VAL A 459 23.75 -34.43 39.18
C VAL A 459 25.26 -34.42 38.96
N GLU A 460 25.99 -33.83 39.89
CA GLU A 460 27.48 -33.84 40.00
C GLU A 460 28.18 -33.56 38.65
N ARG A 461 28.16 -32.31 38.19
CA ARG A 461 28.81 -31.91 36.94
C ARG A 461 30.10 -31.14 37.20
N ASP A 462 31.19 -31.68 36.72
CA ASP A 462 32.49 -30.98 36.70
C ASP A 462 32.51 -29.94 35.58
N ILE A 463 32.44 -28.68 35.94
CA ILE A 463 32.51 -27.54 35.04
C ILE A 463 33.94 -26.99 35.06
N ARG A 464 34.63 -27.12 33.93
CA ARG A 464 35.98 -26.56 33.75
C ARG A 464 35.89 -25.08 33.39
N THR A 465 36.46 -24.26 34.24
CA THR A 465 36.75 -22.85 33.96
C THR A 465 38.25 -22.71 33.65
N ASP A 466 38.71 -21.54 33.27
CA ASP A 466 40.09 -21.34 32.79
C ASP A 466 41.18 -21.83 33.76
N ASN A 467 40.93 -21.83 35.08
CA ASN A 467 41.93 -22.18 36.11
C ASN A 467 41.43 -23.20 37.15
N VAL A 468 40.16 -23.59 37.15
CA VAL A 468 39.55 -24.41 38.20
C VAL A 468 38.51 -25.36 37.64
N VAL A 469 38.39 -26.54 38.22
CA VAL A 469 37.26 -27.45 38.02
C VAL A 469 36.32 -27.30 39.20
N ILE A 470 35.05 -26.97 38.91
CA ILE A 470 34.01 -26.77 39.92
C ILE A 470 32.98 -27.88 39.75
N SER A 471 32.77 -28.69 40.78
CA SER A 471 31.67 -29.66 40.82
C SER A 471 30.38 -28.93 41.19
N VAL A 472 29.38 -29.04 40.35
CA VAL A 472 28.11 -28.33 40.49
C VAL A 472 26.97 -29.34 40.47
N THR A 473 26.04 -29.18 41.41
CA THR A 473 24.75 -29.87 41.43
C THR A 473 23.61 -28.89 41.26
N ALA A 474 22.47 -29.36 40.80
CA ALA A 474 21.25 -28.56 40.78
C ALA A 474 20.06 -29.39 41.26
N SER A 475 19.20 -28.77 42.02
CA SER A 475 17.95 -29.36 42.51
C SER A 475 16.85 -29.20 41.49
N VAL A 476 16.20 -30.31 41.11
CA VAL A 476 15.13 -30.33 40.09
C VAL A 476 13.78 -30.70 40.72
N GLY A 477 12.82 -29.80 40.69
CA GLY A 477 11.42 -30.07 41.02
C GLY A 477 10.61 -30.32 39.76
N ALA A 478 9.96 -31.48 39.67
CA ALA A 478 9.18 -31.87 38.49
C ALA A 478 7.71 -31.99 38.82
N TYR A 479 6.89 -31.13 38.20
CA TYR A 479 5.44 -31.23 38.26
C TYR A 479 4.86 -31.69 36.91
N ILE A 480 4.21 -32.85 36.92
CA ILE A 480 3.56 -33.46 35.74
C ILE A 480 2.07 -33.49 35.98
N THR A 481 1.27 -33.05 35.00
CA THR A 481 -0.19 -33.08 35.10
C THR A 481 -0.83 -33.36 33.74
N ASN A 482 -1.98 -34.04 33.77
CA ASN A 482 -2.90 -34.21 32.65
C ASN A 482 -4.21 -33.42 32.87
N GLU A 483 -4.33 -32.73 34.02
CA GLU A 483 -5.47 -31.92 34.32
C GLU A 483 -5.35 -30.52 33.70
N ARG A 484 -6.47 -29.99 33.18
CA ARG A 484 -6.51 -28.63 32.65
C ARG A 484 -6.13 -27.60 33.71
N CYS A 485 -5.16 -26.79 33.40
CA CYS A 485 -4.64 -25.75 34.29
C CYS A 485 -5.17 -24.38 33.88
N LYS A 486 -5.56 -23.55 34.85
CA LYS A 486 -6.11 -22.21 34.61
C LYS A 486 -5.00 -21.18 34.40
N ASP A 487 -3.90 -21.28 35.13
CA ASP A 487 -2.82 -20.30 35.12
C ASP A 487 -1.44 -20.95 35.31
N LEU A 488 -0.44 -20.22 34.81
CA LEU A 488 0.96 -20.61 34.84
C LEU A 488 1.57 -20.49 36.27
N ALA A 489 1.07 -19.55 37.08
CA ALA A 489 1.58 -19.31 38.43
C ALA A 489 1.31 -20.50 39.35
N THR A 490 0.16 -21.13 39.23
CA THR A 490 -0.18 -22.37 39.97
C THR A 490 0.77 -23.51 39.60
N LEU A 491 1.15 -23.67 38.34
CA LEU A 491 2.12 -24.68 37.86
C LEU A 491 3.51 -24.43 38.45
N LEU A 492 3.98 -23.17 38.35
CA LEU A 492 5.27 -22.76 38.87
C LEU A 492 5.36 -23.04 40.37
N ASN A 493 4.35 -22.63 41.13
CA ASN A 493 4.33 -22.85 42.58
C ASN A 493 4.41 -24.34 42.94
N LYS A 494 3.71 -25.22 42.23
CA LYS A 494 3.74 -26.67 42.48
C LYS A 494 5.09 -27.29 42.18
N ALA A 495 5.77 -26.86 41.10
CA ALA A 495 7.09 -27.33 40.74
C ALA A 495 8.16 -26.78 41.71
N ASP A 496 8.03 -25.53 42.14
CA ASP A 496 8.93 -24.89 43.13
C ASP A 496 8.89 -25.61 44.49
N ILE A 497 7.68 -25.91 44.99
CA ILE A 497 7.55 -26.70 46.23
C ILE A 497 8.25 -28.06 46.13
N GLN A 498 8.17 -28.73 44.97
CA GLN A 498 8.89 -30.00 44.78
C GLN A 498 10.38 -29.80 44.70
N MET A 499 10.86 -28.77 44.02
CA MET A 499 12.29 -28.41 43.96
C MET A 499 12.83 -28.14 45.34
N TYR A 500 12.11 -27.35 46.14
CA TYR A 500 12.53 -27.07 47.52
C TYR A 500 12.66 -28.34 48.35
N SER A 501 11.75 -29.29 48.22
CA SER A 501 11.81 -30.60 48.93
C SER A 501 13.01 -31.45 48.52
N VAL A 502 13.46 -31.36 47.26
CA VAL A 502 14.69 -32.01 46.75
C VAL A 502 15.93 -31.32 47.31
N LYS A 503 15.95 -29.99 47.32
CA LYS A 503 17.04 -29.16 47.82
C LYS A 503 17.31 -29.42 49.33
N GLU A 504 16.26 -29.57 50.14
CA GLU A 504 16.35 -29.92 51.56
C GLU A 504 16.96 -31.32 51.75
N ARG A 505 16.60 -32.30 50.93
CA ARG A 505 17.20 -33.65 50.95
C ARG A 505 18.68 -33.63 50.59
N HIS A 506 19.09 -32.87 49.60
CA HIS A 506 20.51 -32.72 49.24
C HIS A 506 21.32 -32.10 50.38
N LYS A 507 20.81 -31.08 51.07
CA LYS A 507 21.46 -30.47 52.23
C LYS A 507 21.62 -31.49 53.37
N THR A 508 20.59 -32.25 53.70
CA THR A 508 20.62 -33.23 54.79
C THR A 508 21.62 -34.37 54.46
N ALA A 509 21.72 -34.80 53.23
CA ALA A 509 22.67 -35.82 52.80
C ALA A 509 24.15 -35.33 52.89
N GLN A 510 24.40 -34.04 52.61
CA GLN A 510 25.75 -33.45 52.78
C GLN A 510 26.20 -33.37 54.24
N PHE A 511 25.26 -33.17 55.20
CA PHE A 511 25.60 -33.16 56.65
C PHE A 511 25.68 -34.56 57.25
N ALA A 512 25.22 -35.60 56.54
CA ALA A 512 25.26 -36.98 57.00
C ALA A 512 26.47 -37.78 56.49
N SER A 513 27.31 -37.19 55.63
CA SER A 513 28.59 -37.81 55.23
C SER A 513 29.67 -37.40 56.18
N PRO A 514 30.38 -38.36 56.89
CA PRO A 514 31.36 -38.10 57.90
C PRO A 514 32.63 -37.45 57.34
#